data_ca8d004c38cb620f6a4fd3d62195b2b3
#
_entry.id   ca8d004c38cb620f6a4fd3d62195b2b3
#
_cell.length_a   1.000
_cell.length_b   1.000
_cell.length_c   1.000
_cell.angle_alpha   90.00
_cell.angle_beta   90.00
_cell.angle_gamma   90.00
#
_symmetry.space_group_name_H-M   'P 1'
#
loop_
_entity.id
_entity.type
_entity.pdbx_description
1 polymer ?
#
loop_
_entity_poly.entity_id
_entity_poly.type
_entity_poly.pdbx_seq_one_letter_code
_entity_poly.pdbx_strand_id
1 'polypeptide(L)'
;CHLSHNNWKRGGMLALIAIGISLVMWLADFLNLLPGQMIWFGILHFLATAILLFALFRPLLSKIPPLAGLLVCAFLFLITWNLPFHQGSTIGIPGVWEWKIPDSLIAMPALYPLGIGYGVGADYFPLFPWIFCFLCGSFIGVWAEQDRFPQWMYRRRVPFFSFLGKMTLPIYVVHQPLAYVLCWIGVAVASWITG
;
A
#
# COMPACT_ATOMS: atom_id res chain seq x y z
N CYS A 1 -6.85 -10.34 -7.75
CA CYS A 1 -8.02 -9.53 -8.12
C CYS A 1 -8.81 -10.15 -9.27
N HIS A 2 -8.17 -10.71 -10.31
CA HIS A 2 -8.87 -11.39 -11.42
C HIS A 2 -9.63 -12.64 -10.94
N LEU A 3 -9.07 -13.40 -10.03
CA LEU A 3 -9.67 -14.63 -9.45
C LEU A 3 -10.80 -14.35 -8.44
N SER A 4 -11.07 -13.10 -8.07
CA SER A 4 -12.11 -12.75 -7.11
C SER A 4 -13.37 -12.26 -7.79
N HIS A 5 -14.50 -12.93 -7.53
CA HIS A 5 -15.81 -12.53 -8.05
C HIS A 5 -16.40 -11.29 -7.37
N ASN A 6 -15.85 -10.84 -6.23
CA ASN A 6 -16.43 -9.75 -5.45
C ASN A 6 -15.39 -8.72 -4.94
N ASN A 7 -14.72 -8.07 -5.88
CA ASN A 7 -13.72 -7.04 -5.57
C ASN A 7 -14.34 -5.83 -4.82
N TRP A 8 -15.58 -5.47 -5.13
CA TRP A 8 -16.28 -4.37 -4.45
C TRP A 8 -16.46 -4.62 -2.95
N LYS A 9 -16.92 -5.83 -2.55
CA LYS A 9 -17.07 -6.18 -1.12
C LYS A 9 -15.71 -6.20 -0.42
N ARG A 10 -14.69 -6.77 -1.06
CA ARG A 10 -13.34 -6.84 -0.47
C ARG A 10 -12.71 -5.46 -0.31
N GLY A 11 -12.78 -4.62 -1.35
CA GLY A 11 -12.29 -3.24 -1.30
C GLY A 11 -13.05 -2.41 -0.26
N GLY A 12 -14.38 -2.52 -0.23
CA GLY A 12 -15.21 -1.84 0.76
C GLY A 12 -14.92 -2.27 2.21
N MET A 13 -14.75 -3.58 2.44
CA MET A 13 -14.39 -4.09 3.77
C MET A 13 -13.01 -3.58 4.23
N LEU A 14 -12.03 -3.60 3.32
CA LEU A 14 -10.69 -3.05 3.62
C LEU A 14 -10.74 -1.55 3.89
N ALA A 15 -11.56 -0.79 3.14
CA ALA A 15 -11.75 0.63 3.37
C ALA A 15 -12.33 0.92 4.75
N LEU A 16 -13.34 0.15 5.17
CA LEU A 16 -13.93 0.27 6.51
C LEU A 16 -12.90 -0.01 7.62
N ILE A 17 -12.08 -1.06 7.46
CA ILE A 17 -11.02 -1.38 8.41
C ILE A 17 -9.98 -0.26 8.44
N ALA A 18 -9.56 0.25 7.28
CA ALA A 18 -8.59 1.34 7.17
C ALA A 18 -9.08 2.61 7.88
N ILE A 19 -10.32 3.01 7.61
CA ILE A 19 -10.96 4.16 8.27
C ILE A 19 -11.06 3.93 9.79
N GLY A 20 -11.43 2.72 10.22
CA GLY A 20 -11.50 2.35 11.63
C GLY A 20 -10.16 2.51 12.34
N ILE A 21 -9.07 2.06 11.72
CA ILE A 21 -7.71 2.22 12.26
C ILE A 21 -7.32 3.70 12.33
N SER A 22 -7.58 4.49 11.28
CA SER A 22 -7.29 5.92 11.29
C SER A 22 -8.08 6.65 12.37
N LEU A 23 -9.34 6.27 12.61
CA LEU A 23 -10.16 6.84 13.68
C LEU A 23 -9.58 6.52 15.06
N VAL A 24 -9.15 5.29 15.29
CA VAL A 24 -8.51 4.87 16.54
C VAL A 24 -7.21 5.63 16.76
N MET A 25 -6.37 5.77 15.74
CA MET A 25 -5.11 6.51 15.81
C MET A 25 -5.34 8.00 16.02
N TRP A 26 -6.35 8.59 15.37
CA TRP A 26 -6.76 9.98 15.60
C TRP A 26 -7.21 10.19 17.05
N LEU A 27 -8.02 9.28 17.61
CA LEU A 27 -8.48 9.36 18.99
C LEU A 27 -7.30 9.20 19.98
N ALA A 28 -6.36 8.32 19.69
CA ALA A 28 -5.16 8.12 20.52
C ALA A 28 -4.25 9.37 20.51
N ASP A 29 -4.11 10.03 19.36
CA ASP A 29 -3.40 11.31 19.23
C ASP A 29 -4.12 12.43 20.00
N PHE A 30 -5.43 12.53 19.84
CA PHE A 30 -6.26 13.50 20.56
C PHE A 30 -6.18 13.34 22.09
N LEU A 31 -6.11 12.10 22.59
CA LEU A 31 -5.95 11.80 24.02
C LEU A 31 -4.50 11.91 24.50
N ASN A 32 -3.56 12.35 23.65
CA ASN A 32 -2.11 12.40 23.93
C ASN A 32 -1.50 11.05 24.34
N LEU A 33 -2.13 9.93 23.96
CA LEU A 33 -1.59 8.59 24.20
C LEU A 33 -0.46 8.25 23.21
N LEU A 34 -0.59 8.69 21.95
CA LEU A 34 0.34 8.45 20.85
C LEU A 34 0.52 9.72 20.01
N PRO A 35 1.16 10.76 20.53
CA PRO A 35 1.28 12.04 19.83
C PRO A 35 2.08 11.90 18.53
N GLY A 36 1.55 12.48 17.43
CA GLY A 36 2.21 12.49 16.13
C GLY A 36 2.17 11.18 15.34
N GLN A 37 1.45 10.15 15.82
CA GLN A 37 1.33 8.85 15.14
C GLN A 37 0.06 8.71 14.28
N MET A 38 -0.51 9.83 13.84
CA MET A 38 -1.72 9.82 13.02
C MET A 38 -1.48 9.20 11.65
N ILE A 39 -2.35 8.26 11.26
CA ILE A 39 -2.32 7.61 9.96
C ILE A 39 -3.36 8.26 9.05
N TRP A 40 -2.91 9.09 8.10
CA TRP A 40 -3.77 9.74 7.12
C TRP A 40 -4.06 8.85 5.91
N PHE A 41 -3.03 8.19 5.40
CA PHE A 41 -3.15 7.30 4.25
C PHE A 41 -2.06 6.23 4.30
N GLY A 42 -2.39 5.09 4.91
CA GLY A 42 -1.50 3.94 5.06
C GLY A 42 -1.75 2.85 4.03
N ILE A 43 -1.03 1.74 4.16
CA ILE A 43 -1.08 0.60 3.22
C ILE A 43 -2.49 0.00 3.07
N LEU A 44 -3.32 -0.01 4.12
CA LEU A 44 -4.69 -0.52 4.02
C LEU A 44 -5.59 0.41 3.20
N HIS A 45 -5.40 1.75 3.32
CA HIS A 45 -6.09 2.73 2.48
C HIS A 45 -5.69 2.55 1.02
N PHE A 46 -4.38 2.39 0.77
CA PHE A 46 -3.86 2.10 -0.55
C PHE A 46 -4.48 0.83 -1.14
N LEU A 47 -4.45 -0.31 -0.41
CA LEU A 47 -4.98 -1.59 -0.90
C LEU A 47 -6.49 -1.51 -1.17
N ALA A 48 -7.25 -0.87 -0.28
CA ALA A 48 -8.68 -0.65 -0.47
C ALA A 48 -8.94 0.16 -1.75
N THR A 49 -8.26 1.29 -1.90
CA THR A 49 -8.38 2.18 -3.07
C THR A 49 -7.95 1.46 -4.34
N ALA A 50 -6.83 0.73 -4.33
CA ALA A 50 -6.33 -0.01 -5.48
C ALA A 50 -7.31 -1.11 -5.93
N ILE A 51 -7.91 -1.86 -5.00
CA ILE A 51 -8.90 -2.89 -5.32
C ILE A 51 -10.20 -2.27 -5.89
N LEU A 52 -10.66 -1.16 -5.32
CA LEU A 52 -11.85 -0.46 -5.80
C LEU A 52 -11.63 0.15 -7.19
N LEU A 53 -10.49 0.81 -7.41
CA LEU A 53 -10.12 1.32 -8.73
C LEU A 53 -9.98 0.19 -9.75
N PHE A 54 -9.35 -0.93 -9.36
CA PHE A 54 -9.28 -2.11 -10.22
C PHE A 54 -10.68 -2.66 -10.56
N ALA A 55 -11.60 -2.72 -9.58
CA ALA A 55 -12.97 -3.17 -9.82
C ALA A 55 -13.71 -2.25 -10.80
N LEU A 56 -13.52 -0.94 -10.66
CA LEU A 56 -14.10 0.09 -11.53
C LEU A 56 -13.56 0.01 -12.95
N PHE A 57 -12.23 -0.08 -13.11
CA PHE A 57 -11.56 -0.07 -14.41
C PHE A 57 -11.37 -1.47 -15.01
N ARG A 58 -11.85 -2.52 -14.36
CA ARG A 58 -11.74 -3.91 -14.86
C ARG A 58 -12.17 -4.09 -16.30
N PRO A 59 -13.32 -3.54 -16.77
CA PRO A 59 -13.76 -3.74 -18.16
C PRO A 59 -12.82 -3.08 -19.18
N LEU A 60 -12.07 -2.05 -18.79
CA LEU A 60 -11.06 -1.41 -19.63
C LEU A 60 -9.74 -2.21 -19.58
N LEU A 61 -9.30 -2.58 -18.40
CA LEU A 61 -8.04 -3.31 -18.18
C LEU A 61 -8.07 -4.70 -18.84
N SER A 62 -9.24 -5.36 -18.91
CA SER A 62 -9.39 -6.67 -19.55
C SER A 62 -9.20 -6.64 -21.07
N LYS A 63 -9.28 -5.48 -21.70
CA LYS A 63 -9.02 -5.31 -23.14
C LYS A 63 -7.54 -5.17 -23.49
N ILE A 64 -6.70 -4.89 -22.49
CA ILE A 64 -5.26 -4.67 -22.68
C ILE A 64 -4.54 -6.02 -22.67
N PRO A 65 -3.69 -6.33 -23.67
CA PRO A 65 -2.85 -7.52 -23.64
C PRO A 65 -2.00 -7.54 -22.37
N PRO A 66 -1.91 -8.68 -21.65
CA PRO A 66 -1.24 -8.73 -20.33
C PRO A 66 0.21 -8.26 -20.38
N LEU A 67 0.97 -8.61 -21.44
CA LEU A 67 2.36 -8.17 -21.59
C LEU A 67 2.46 -6.65 -21.79
N ALA A 68 1.62 -6.07 -22.64
CA ALA A 68 1.62 -4.63 -22.85
C ALA A 68 1.23 -3.88 -21.57
N GLY A 69 0.20 -4.34 -20.86
CA GLY A 69 -0.21 -3.77 -19.59
C GLY A 69 0.90 -3.84 -18.53
N LEU A 70 1.60 -4.98 -18.44
CA LEU A 70 2.74 -5.15 -17.54
C LEU A 70 3.86 -4.15 -17.84
N LEU A 71 4.28 -4.04 -19.13
CA LEU A 71 5.37 -3.15 -19.54
C LEU A 71 5.02 -1.67 -19.31
N VAL A 72 3.80 -1.26 -19.66
CA VAL A 72 3.32 0.11 -19.42
C VAL A 72 3.28 0.43 -17.94
N CYS A 73 2.73 -0.46 -17.11
CA CYS A 73 2.69 -0.24 -15.67
C CYS A 73 4.09 -0.22 -15.04
N ALA A 74 5.00 -1.10 -15.47
CA ALA A 74 6.39 -1.08 -15.02
C ALA A 74 7.09 0.23 -15.40
N PHE A 75 6.87 0.74 -16.59
CA PHE A 75 7.42 2.02 -17.04
C PHE A 75 6.84 3.19 -16.24
N LEU A 76 5.53 3.23 -16.01
CA LEU A 76 4.87 4.24 -15.19
C LEU A 76 5.34 4.20 -13.73
N PHE A 77 5.58 3.00 -13.19
CA PHE A 77 6.17 2.82 -11.87
C PHE A 77 7.55 3.48 -11.77
N LEU A 78 8.42 3.26 -12.76
CA LEU A 78 9.76 3.85 -12.80
C LEU A 78 9.72 5.38 -12.90
N ILE A 79 8.84 5.93 -13.73
CA ILE A 79 8.71 7.39 -13.90
C ILE A 79 8.18 8.07 -12.62
N THR A 80 7.28 7.39 -11.90
CA THR A 80 6.63 7.97 -10.70
C THR A 80 7.32 7.58 -9.40
N TRP A 81 8.43 6.87 -9.47
CA TRP A 81 9.16 6.37 -8.30
C TRP A 81 9.54 7.47 -7.30
N ASN A 82 9.97 8.63 -7.78
CA ASN A 82 10.45 9.73 -6.94
C ASN A 82 9.32 10.62 -6.38
N LEU A 83 8.05 10.37 -6.73
CA LEU A 83 6.94 11.20 -6.27
C LEU A 83 6.84 11.32 -4.74
N PRO A 84 6.90 10.21 -3.96
CA PRO A 84 6.66 10.28 -2.52
C PRO A 84 7.91 10.52 -1.67
N PHE A 85 9.11 10.51 -2.23
CA PHE A 85 10.30 10.28 -1.41
C PHE A 85 11.14 11.51 -1.07
N HIS A 86 10.91 12.72 -1.63
CA HIS A 86 11.84 13.83 -1.37
C HIS A 86 11.21 15.22 -1.37
N GLN A 87 11.89 16.12 -0.69
CA GLN A 87 11.70 17.57 -0.85
C GLN A 87 11.83 17.94 -2.33
N GLY A 88 10.69 18.19 -2.98
CA GLY A 88 10.62 18.40 -4.41
C GLY A 88 10.26 17.13 -5.17
N SER A 89 9.01 16.63 -4.99
CA SER A 89 8.46 15.53 -5.79
C SER A 89 8.78 15.69 -7.27
N THR A 90 9.47 14.72 -7.86
CA THR A 90 9.85 14.73 -9.27
C THR A 90 9.16 13.59 -10.01
N ILE A 91 8.81 13.84 -11.28
CA ILE A 91 8.35 12.83 -12.23
C ILE A 91 9.42 12.67 -13.28
N GLY A 92 9.85 11.45 -13.55
CA GLY A 92 10.86 11.16 -14.55
C GLY A 92 11.75 10.01 -14.18
N ILE A 93 12.75 9.74 -15.04
CA ILE A 93 13.75 8.70 -14.82
C ILE A 93 14.94 9.33 -14.11
N PRO A 94 15.29 8.89 -12.88
CA PRO A 94 16.41 9.42 -12.13
C PRO A 94 17.70 9.43 -12.95
N GLY A 95 18.35 10.61 -13.02
CA GLY A 95 19.61 10.77 -13.74
C GLY A 95 19.52 10.90 -15.26
N VAL A 96 18.32 10.79 -15.86
CA VAL A 96 18.12 10.97 -17.32
C VAL A 96 17.26 12.20 -17.60
N TRP A 97 16.10 12.26 -16.99
CA TRP A 97 15.16 13.36 -17.15
C TRP A 97 14.22 13.41 -15.95
N GLU A 98 14.16 14.56 -15.30
CA GLU A 98 13.32 14.79 -14.14
C GLU A 98 12.59 16.13 -14.27
N TRP A 99 11.29 16.09 -14.05
CA TRP A 99 10.46 17.29 -13.95
C TRP A 99 10.01 17.49 -12.51
N LYS A 100 10.37 18.63 -11.92
CA LYS A 100 9.91 19.01 -10.58
C LYS A 100 8.44 19.40 -10.62
N ILE A 101 7.68 18.86 -9.67
CA ILE A 101 6.31 19.31 -9.46
C ILE A 101 6.34 20.69 -8.81
N PRO A 102 5.49 21.63 -9.27
CA PRO A 102 5.40 22.96 -8.69
C PRO A 102 5.08 22.91 -7.19
N ASP A 103 5.74 23.75 -6.39
CA ASP A 103 5.55 23.81 -4.93
C ASP A 103 4.11 24.11 -4.53
N SER A 104 3.35 24.81 -5.37
CA SER A 104 1.92 25.06 -5.18
C SER A 104 1.07 23.78 -5.15
N LEU A 105 1.45 22.75 -5.91
CA LEU A 105 0.77 21.44 -5.89
C LEU A 105 1.24 20.61 -4.70
N ILE A 106 2.52 20.69 -4.35
CA ILE A 106 3.08 19.97 -3.19
C ILE A 106 2.42 20.45 -1.88
N ALA A 107 2.06 21.73 -1.80
CA ALA A 107 1.39 22.29 -0.64
C ALA A 107 -0.11 21.92 -0.50
N MET A 108 -0.70 21.22 -1.47
CA MET A 108 -2.11 20.84 -1.43
C MET A 108 -2.35 19.54 -0.66
N PRO A 109 -3.02 19.57 0.53
CA PRO A 109 -3.27 18.37 1.32
C PRO A 109 -4.10 17.30 0.59
N ALA A 110 -4.94 17.72 -0.37
CA ALA A 110 -5.77 16.82 -1.16
C ALA A 110 -4.96 15.87 -2.06
N LEU A 111 -3.72 16.23 -2.40
CA LEU A 111 -2.84 15.42 -3.25
C LEU A 111 -1.96 14.45 -2.44
N TYR A 112 -1.98 14.55 -1.11
CA TYR A 112 -1.26 13.66 -0.21
C TYR A 112 -1.51 12.16 -0.46
N PRO A 113 -2.76 11.68 -0.62
CA PRO A 113 -3.01 10.27 -0.93
C PRO A 113 -2.43 9.80 -2.26
N LEU A 114 -2.21 10.73 -3.20
CA LEU A 114 -1.63 10.42 -4.52
C LEU A 114 -0.11 10.27 -4.49
N GLY A 115 0.56 10.73 -3.44
CA GLY A 115 2.02 10.72 -3.33
C GLY A 115 2.65 12.05 -3.70
N ILE A 116 1.86 13.12 -3.84
CA ILE A 116 2.34 14.47 -4.10
C ILE A 116 2.28 15.23 -2.78
N GLY A 117 3.43 15.61 -2.26
CA GLY A 117 3.54 16.34 -1.00
C GLY A 117 4.51 15.69 -0.02
N TYR A 118 4.64 16.32 1.15
CA TYR A 118 5.51 15.81 2.21
C TYR A 118 4.82 14.66 2.93
N GLY A 119 5.44 13.45 2.88
CA GLY A 119 4.96 12.29 3.61
C GLY A 119 5.01 12.54 5.11
N VAL A 120 3.84 12.64 5.74
CA VAL A 120 3.71 12.80 7.19
C VAL A 120 2.95 11.60 7.74
N GLY A 121 3.53 10.94 8.75
CA GLY A 121 2.89 9.80 9.42
C GLY A 121 3.68 8.51 9.34
N ALA A 122 3.48 7.65 10.34
CA ALA A 122 4.26 6.43 10.54
C ALA A 122 4.04 5.35 9.49
N ASP A 123 2.89 5.35 8.80
CA ASP A 123 2.48 4.30 7.83
C ASP A 123 2.05 4.94 6.50
N TYR A 124 2.78 5.98 6.07
CA TYR A 124 2.45 6.63 4.80
C TYR A 124 2.74 5.73 3.60
N PHE A 125 1.69 5.38 2.85
CA PHE A 125 1.79 4.53 1.68
C PHE A 125 0.93 5.09 0.54
N PRO A 126 1.46 6.01 -0.28
CA PRO A 126 0.71 6.74 -1.28
C PRO A 126 0.25 5.86 -2.45
N LEU A 127 -0.72 6.37 -3.22
CA LEU A 127 -1.24 5.67 -4.38
C LEU A 127 -0.17 5.50 -5.47
N PHE A 128 0.55 6.59 -5.81
CA PHE A 128 1.68 6.53 -6.74
C PHE A 128 3.00 6.42 -5.97
N PRO A 129 3.92 5.55 -6.42
CA PRO A 129 3.92 4.70 -7.62
C PRO A 129 3.23 3.33 -7.44
N TRP A 130 2.81 2.97 -6.24
CA TRP A 130 2.43 1.62 -5.84
C TRP A 130 1.23 1.04 -6.58
N ILE A 131 0.32 1.89 -7.10
CA ILE A 131 -0.82 1.44 -7.92
C ILE A 131 -0.32 0.72 -9.18
N PHE A 132 0.78 1.16 -9.78
CA PHE A 132 1.34 0.52 -10.96
C PHE A 132 1.96 -0.83 -10.62
N CYS A 133 2.60 -0.97 -9.46
CA CYS A 133 3.07 -2.27 -8.96
C CYS A 133 1.89 -3.23 -8.72
N PHE A 134 0.81 -2.76 -8.13
CA PHE A 134 -0.43 -3.54 -7.95
C PHE A 134 -1.02 -3.99 -9.30
N LEU A 135 -1.06 -3.10 -10.29
CA LEU A 135 -1.54 -3.43 -11.64
C LEU A 135 -0.61 -4.41 -12.37
N CYS A 136 0.72 -4.29 -12.22
CA CYS A 136 1.66 -5.30 -12.73
C CYS A 136 1.33 -6.69 -12.20
N GLY A 137 1.13 -6.81 -10.87
CA GLY A 137 0.70 -8.06 -10.25
C GLY A 137 -0.65 -8.57 -10.79
N SER A 138 -1.57 -7.64 -11.11
CA SER A 138 -2.86 -7.99 -11.71
C SER A 138 -2.71 -8.56 -13.12
N PHE A 139 -1.85 -7.98 -13.98
CA PHE A 139 -1.58 -8.50 -15.33
C PHE A 139 -0.85 -9.85 -15.29
N ILE A 140 0.10 -10.04 -14.37
CA ILE A 140 0.72 -11.34 -14.12
C ILE A 140 -0.34 -12.37 -13.67
N GLY A 141 -1.32 -11.95 -12.88
CA GLY A 141 -2.44 -12.78 -12.44
C GLY A 141 -3.28 -13.35 -13.58
N VAL A 142 -3.37 -12.66 -14.73
CA VAL A 142 -4.07 -13.18 -15.94
C VAL A 142 -3.35 -14.43 -16.46
N TRP A 143 -2.01 -14.42 -16.48
CA TRP A 143 -1.25 -15.62 -16.91
C TRP A 143 -1.40 -16.78 -15.92
N ALA A 144 -1.49 -16.48 -14.62
CA ALA A 144 -1.77 -17.50 -13.61
C ALA A 144 -3.16 -18.12 -13.78
N GLU A 145 -4.16 -17.32 -14.14
CA GLU A 145 -5.54 -17.78 -14.41
C GLU A 145 -5.61 -18.65 -15.69
N GLN A 146 -4.73 -18.40 -16.66
CA GLN A 146 -4.63 -19.15 -17.92
C GLN A 146 -3.71 -20.39 -17.84
N ASP A 147 -3.29 -20.78 -16.63
CA ASP A 147 -2.37 -21.90 -16.39
C ASP A 147 -1.06 -21.85 -17.22
N ARG A 148 -0.58 -20.63 -17.53
CA ARG A 148 0.63 -20.42 -18.33
C ARG A 148 1.93 -20.55 -17.55
N PHE A 149 1.88 -20.67 -16.23
CA PHE A 149 3.07 -20.91 -15.42
C PHE A 149 3.42 -22.39 -15.33
N PRO A 150 4.69 -22.73 -15.06
CA PRO A 150 5.11 -24.10 -14.84
C PRO A 150 4.32 -24.75 -13.71
N GLN A 151 3.95 -26.03 -13.87
CA GLN A 151 3.10 -26.74 -12.91
C GLN A 151 3.64 -26.77 -11.48
N TRP A 152 4.98 -26.66 -11.30
CA TRP A 152 5.58 -26.61 -9.97
C TRP A 152 5.16 -25.37 -9.17
N MET A 153 4.77 -24.27 -9.81
CA MET A 153 4.27 -23.05 -9.13
C MET A 153 2.86 -23.23 -8.56
N TYR A 154 2.05 -24.11 -9.14
CA TYR A 154 0.69 -24.39 -8.66
C TYR A 154 0.64 -25.42 -7.53
N ARG A 155 1.72 -26.18 -7.30
CA ARG A 155 1.78 -27.16 -6.22
C ARG A 155 1.94 -26.47 -4.86
N ARG A 156 1.02 -26.72 -3.94
CA ARG A 156 1.14 -26.28 -2.54
C ARG A 156 2.24 -27.06 -1.84
N ARG A 157 3.47 -26.58 -1.92
CA ARG A 157 4.62 -27.27 -1.32
C ARG A 157 4.77 -27.02 0.18
N VAL A 158 4.29 -25.85 0.67
CA VAL A 158 4.47 -25.47 2.07
C VAL A 158 3.15 -24.93 2.63
N PRO A 159 2.40 -25.73 3.40
CA PRO A 159 1.11 -25.34 3.97
C PRO A 159 1.24 -24.14 4.92
N PHE A 160 2.39 -23.98 5.58
CA PHE A 160 2.68 -22.86 6.47
C PHE A 160 2.58 -21.50 5.77
N PHE A 161 3.20 -21.31 4.59
CA PHE A 161 3.10 -20.06 3.84
C PHE A 161 1.67 -19.79 3.34
N SER A 162 0.92 -20.84 2.99
CA SER A 162 -0.49 -20.68 2.61
C SER A 162 -1.35 -20.23 3.79
N PHE A 163 -1.05 -20.69 5.00
CA PHE A 163 -1.70 -20.24 6.24
C PHE A 163 -1.36 -18.79 6.54
N LEU A 164 -0.06 -18.43 6.53
CA LEU A 164 0.38 -17.04 6.74
C LEU A 164 -0.27 -16.07 5.74
N GLY A 165 -0.36 -16.46 4.46
CA GLY A 165 -1.02 -15.63 3.44
C GLY A 165 -2.50 -15.36 3.72
N LYS A 166 -3.21 -16.30 4.35
CA LYS A 166 -4.61 -16.10 4.79
C LYS A 166 -4.72 -15.21 6.02
N MET A 167 -3.70 -15.21 6.88
CA MET A 167 -3.66 -14.46 8.12
C MET A 167 -2.95 -13.11 7.99
N THR A 168 -2.56 -12.71 6.78
CA THR A 168 -1.79 -11.47 6.52
C THR A 168 -2.48 -10.23 7.10
N LEU A 169 -3.78 -10.08 6.89
CA LEU A 169 -4.53 -8.92 7.39
C LEU A 169 -4.62 -8.88 8.92
N PRO A 170 -5.04 -9.95 9.63
CA PRO A 170 -4.97 -10.00 11.09
C PRO A 170 -3.57 -9.74 11.64
N ILE A 171 -2.53 -10.35 11.06
CA ILE A 171 -1.13 -10.14 11.46
C ILE A 171 -0.76 -8.67 11.30
N TYR A 172 -1.12 -8.05 10.15
CA TYR A 172 -0.85 -6.64 9.90
C TYR A 172 -1.54 -5.73 10.92
N VAL A 173 -2.79 -5.98 11.27
CA VAL A 173 -3.52 -5.15 12.24
C VAL A 173 -2.94 -5.28 13.65
N VAL A 174 -2.51 -6.48 14.03
CA VAL A 174 -2.05 -6.77 15.40
C VAL A 174 -0.57 -6.42 15.61
N HIS A 175 0.29 -6.47 14.57
CA HIS A 175 1.74 -6.31 14.76
C HIS A 175 2.13 -4.92 15.26
N GLN A 176 1.46 -3.84 14.84
CA GLN A 176 1.78 -2.47 15.27
C GLN A 176 1.48 -2.26 16.77
N PRO A 177 0.25 -2.55 17.29
CA PRO A 177 -0.01 -2.48 18.72
C PRO A 177 0.91 -3.38 19.54
N LEU A 178 1.20 -4.59 19.04
CA LEU A 178 2.08 -5.53 19.72
C LEU A 178 3.51 -4.99 19.81
N ALA A 179 4.07 -4.48 18.71
CA ALA A 179 5.39 -3.86 18.69
C ALA A 179 5.47 -2.67 19.65
N TYR A 180 4.44 -1.82 19.68
CA TYR A 180 4.37 -0.69 20.61
C TYR A 180 4.41 -1.15 22.07
N VAL A 181 3.58 -2.13 22.46
CA VAL A 181 3.55 -2.68 23.82
C VAL A 181 4.91 -3.30 24.19
N LEU A 182 5.54 -4.05 23.28
CA LEU A 182 6.86 -4.64 23.50
C LEU A 182 7.94 -3.56 23.69
N CYS A 183 7.93 -2.50 22.89
CA CYS A 183 8.86 -1.37 23.06
C CYS A 183 8.63 -0.66 24.39
N TRP A 184 7.38 -0.42 24.78
CA TRP A 184 7.04 0.21 26.05
C TRP A 184 7.53 -0.63 27.25
N ILE A 185 7.29 -1.95 27.25
CA ILE A 185 7.81 -2.88 28.24
C ILE A 185 9.35 -2.85 28.26
N GLY A 186 9.99 -2.87 27.09
CA GLY A 186 11.45 -2.81 26.98
C GLY A 186 12.03 -1.55 27.60
N VAL A 187 11.43 -0.39 27.35
CA VAL A 187 11.85 0.89 27.97
C VAL A 187 11.63 0.87 29.49
N ALA A 188 10.47 0.36 29.96
CA ALA A 188 10.18 0.26 31.38
C ALA A 188 11.16 -0.65 32.11
N VAL A 189 11.52 -1.81 31.54
CA VAL A 189 12.52 -2.73 32.09
C VAL A 189 13.91 -2.08 32.08
N ALA A 190 14.31 -1.43 31.00
CA ALA A 190 15.59 -0.73 30.92
C ALA A 190 15.72 0.36 31.99
N SER A 191 14.68 1.18 32.16
CA SER A 191 14.67 2.22 33.21
C SER A 191 14.75 1.64 34.63
N TRP A 192 14.23 0.45 34.86
CA TRP A 192 14.31 -0.25 36.16
C TRP A 192 15.68 -0.83 36.44
N ILE A 193 16.45 -1.17 35.41
CA ILE A 193 17.81 -1.72 35.54
C ILE A 193 18.86 -0.60 35.68
N THR A 194 18.62 0.56 35.07
CA THR A 194 19.57 1.68 35.00
C THR A 194 19.34 2.76 36.05
N GLY A 195 18.22 2.74 36.75
CA GLY A 195 17.92 3.63 37.90
C GLY A 195 18.13 2.98 39.19
#